data_d631fad97d4a483af72f6887654c7f16
#
_entry.id   d631fad97d4a483af72f6887654c7f16
#
_cell.length_a   1.000
_cell.length_b   1.000
_cell.length_c   1.000
_cell.angle_alpha   90.00
_cell.angle_beta   90.00
_cell.angle_gamma   90.00
#
_symmetry.space_group_name_H-M   'P 1'
#
loop_
_entity.id
_entity.type
_entity.pdbx_description
1 polymer ?
#
loop_
_entity_poly.entity_id
_entity_poly.type
_entity_poly.pdbx_seq_one_letter_code
_entity_poly.pdbx_strand_id
1 'polypeptide(L)'
;RQRQMCIRDSFYSDNMYRYSKADSYKDSDGHGRVDLPHVVIMIGYDFGKGWSMGSEIEFEHGGTESAIEVEDEEAGEFEKEIERGGEVALEQFWIQKSFCSGFNIRAGHIIVPIGQINNAHLPTQFFTVYRPEGENTIMPCTWHETGLSVWGRIGDWRYEAMVIPALNANMFNHSGWIHDGSASAYEFKVANNLAGAARIDNYSVKGLRMGISGYIGNSFQNDIIKDEKSTKYKDVKGTVVIGAFDFDYNDHNWVVRGNFDYGHLGDADLISTHNKSQDNST
;
A
#
# COMPACT_ATOMS: atom_id res chain seq x y z
N ARG A 1 -3.35 1.75 28.16
CA ARG A 1 -2.70 0.80 27.21
C ARG A 1 -3.81 0.10 26.43
N GLN A 2 -3.77 0.21 25.14
CA GLN A 2 -4.68 -0.51 24.25
C GLN A 2 -3.85 -1.50 23.43
N ARG A 3 -4.30 -2.75 23.37
CA ARG A 3 -3.75 -3.81 22.52
C ARG A 3 -4.89 -4.39 21.72
N GLN A 4 -4.69 -4.53 20.44
CA GLN A 4 -5.62 -5.20 19.55
C GLN A 4 -4.84 -6.26 18.78
N MET A 5 -5.44 -7.42 18.57
CA MET A 5 -4.91 -8.47 17.73
C MET A 5 -6.00 -8.90 16.76
N CYS A 6 -5.68 -8.89 15.50
CA CYS A 6 -6.53 -9.38 14.42
C CYS A 6 -5.91 -10.66 13.87
N ILE A 7 -6.70 -11.72 13.76
CA ILE A 7 -6.29 -13.01 13.20
C ILE A 7 -7.33 -13.40 12.17
N ARG A 8 -6.87 -13.80 11.01
CA ARG A 8 -7.71 -14.39 9.98
C ARG A 8 -7.02 -15.63 9.44
N ASP A 9 -7.77 -16.70 9.30
CA ASP A 9 -7.33 -17.96 8.76
C ASP A 9 -8.31 -18.45 7.69
N SER A 10 -7.88 -19.36 6.84
CA SER A 10 -8.72 -19.94 5.81
C SER A 10 -8.39 -21.39 5.52
N PHE A 11 -9.40 -22.11 5.12
CA PHE A 11 -9.27 -23.42 4.50
C PHE A 11 -10.10 -23.46 3.22
N TYR A 12 -9.48 -23.82 2.10
CA TYR A 12 -10.18 -23.99 0.84
C TYR A 12 -9.46 -24.97 -0.09
N SER A 13 -10.15 -25.41 -1.13
CA SER A 13 -9.58 -26.26 -2.17
C SER A 13 -9.38 -25.44 -3.43
N ASP A 14 -8.24 -25.58 -4.06
CA ASP A 14 -7.85 -24.84 -5.25
C ASP A 14 -7.07 -25.70 -6.24
N ASN A 15 -6.91 -25.21 -7.47
CA ASN A 15 -6.21 -25.85 -8.54
C ASN A 15 -4.90 -25.09 -8.85
N MET A 16 -3.80 -25.82 -9.03
CA MET A 16 -2.49 -25.24 -9.29
C MET A 16 -2.43 -24.37 -10.54
N TYR A 17 -3.30 -24.58 -11.52
CA TYR A 17 -3.37 -23.72 -12.70
C TYR A 17 -3.69 -22.25 -12.36
N ARG A 18 -4.40 -22.02 -11.26
CA ARG A 18 -4.69 -20.65 -10.78
C ARG A 18 -3.42 -19.85 -10.47
N TYR A 19 -2.39 -20.51 -9.99
CA TYR A 19 -1.13 -19.88 -9.57
C TYR A 19 -0.08 -19.93 -10.69
N SER A 20 0.20 -21.10 -11.23
CA SER A 20 1.31 -21.29 -12.17
C SER A 20 0.98 -20.93 -13.62
N LYS A 21 -0.33 -20.86 -13.96
CA LYS A 21 -0.82 -20.66 -15.35
C LYS A 21 -0.21 -21.63 -16.38
N ALA A 22 0.51 -22.64 -15.93
CA ALA A 22 1.10 -23.64 -16.83
C ALA A 22 0.03 -24.61 -17.34
N ASP A 23 -0.02 -24.83 -18.64
CA ASP A 23 -1.02 -25.70 -19.28
C ASP A 23 -1.02 -27.12 -18.72
N SER A 24 0.10 -27.59 -18.19
CA SER A 24 0.21 -28.89 -17.50
C SER A 24 -0.67 -29.02 -16.25
N TYR A 25 -1.08 -27.91 -15.66
CA TYR A 25 -1.95 -27.89 -14.47
C TYR A 25 -3.41 -27.56 -14.79
N LYS A 26 -3.73 -27.24 -16.04
CA LYS A 26 -5.07 -26.78 -16.43
C LYS A 26 -6.19 -27.74 -16.04
N ASP A 27 -5.94 -29.04 -16.17
CA ASP A 27 -6.88 -30.10 -15.85
C ASP A 27 -6.47 -30.88 -14.58
N SER A 28 -5.58 -30.30 -13.74
CA SER A 28 -5.14 -30.93 -12.51
C SER A 28 -6.26 -30.94 -11.46
N ASP A 29 -6.25 -31.95 -10.60
CA ASP A 29 -7.16 -32.01 -9.46
C ASP A 29 -6.93 -30.83 -8.51
N GLY A 30 -7.97 -30.39 -7.84
CA GLY A 30 -7.88 -29.39 -6.78
C GLY A 30 -7.13 -29.93 -5.56
N HIS A 31 -6.50 -29.05 -4.84
CA HIS A 31 -5.81 -29.35 -3.58
C HIS A 31 -6.40 -28.56 -2.42
N GLY A 32 -6.28 -29.10 -1.21
CA GLY A 32 -6.65 -28.38 0.02
C GLY A 32 -5.55 -27.39 0.39
N ARG A 33 -5.94 -26.18 0.78
CA ARG A 33 -5.04 -25.15 1.27
C ARG A 33 -5.48 -24.69 2.65
N VAL A 34 -4.53 -24.59 3.57
CA VAL A 34 -4.69 -23.99 4.89
C VAL A 34 -3.66 -22.89 5.01
N ASP A 35 -4.10 -21.74 5.43
CA ASP A 35 -3.27 -20.56 5.54
C ASP A 35 -3.64 -19.73 6.78
N LEU A 36 -2.65 -19.05 7.34
CA LEU A 36 -2.80 -18.01 8.34
C LEU A 36 -2.33 -16.68 7.70
N PRO A 37 -3.16 -16.08 6.83
CA PRO A 37 -2.70 -15.00 5.98
C PRO A 37 -2.30 -13.76 6.77
N HIS A 38 -2.97 -13.44 7.88
CA HIS A 38 -2.69 -12.20 8.60
C HIS A 38 -2.84 -12.36 10.12
N VAL A 39 -1.83 -11.94 10.86
CA VAL A 39 -1.88 -11.70 12.31
C VAL A 39 -1.34 -10.31 12.59
N VAL A 40 -2.21 -9.39 13.03
CA VAL A 40 -1.85 -7.99 13.28
C VAL A 40 -1.79 -7.71 14.77
N ILE A 41 -0.69 -7.14 15.24
CA ILE A 41 -0.49 -6.70 16.62
C ILE A 41 -0.41 -5.18 16.65
N MET A 42 -1.40 -4.55 17.28
CA MET A 42 -1.41 -3.10 17.48
C MET A 42 -1.03 -2.74 18.90
N ILE A 43 -0.09 -1.82 19.06
CA ILE A 43 0.38 -1.31 20.34
C ILE A 43 0.18 0.20 20.36
N GLY A 44 -0.61 0.70 21.31
CA GLY A 44 -0.80 2.12 21.53
C GLY A 44 -0.40 2.54 22.94
N TYR A 45 0.15 3.74 23.08
CA TYR A 45 0.48 4.33 24.37
C TYR A 45 0.17 5.81 24.42
N ASP A 46 -0.51 6.26 25.47
CA ASP A 46 -0.76 7.66 25.77
C ASP A 46 0.21 8.14 26.86
N PHE A 47 1.09 9.07 26.50
CA PHE A 47 2.08 9.67 27.42
C PHE A 47 1.45 10.82 28.25
N GLY A 48 0.19 11.18 27.96
CA GLY A 48 -0.46 12.34 28.54
C GLY A 48 -0.10 13.65 27.82
N LYS A 49 -0.79 14.73 28.22
CA LYS A 49 -0.60 16.08 27.64
C LYS A 49 -0.72 16.13 26.12
N GLY A 50 -1.53 15.25 25.53
CA GLY A 50 -1.75 15.14 24.08
C GLY A 50 -0.62 14.42 23.31
N TRP A 51 0.32 13.77 23.97
CA TRP A 51 1.32 12.93 23.33
C TRP A 51 0.88 11.46 23.32
N SER A 52 0.96 10.83 22.17
CA SER A 52 0.68 9.40 22.02
C SER A 52 1.60 8.76 20.98
N MET A 53 1.68 7.44 21.02
CA MET A 53 2.36 6.63 20.00
C MET A 53 1.45 5.47 19.58
N GLY A 54 1.65 4.99 18.36
CA GLY A 54 1.06 3.75 17.86
C GLY A 54 2.09 2.96 17.06
N SER A 55 1.93 1.66 17.11
CA SER A 55 2.69 0.71 16.31
C SER A 55 1.76 -0.40 15.85
N GLU A 56 1.96 -0.86 14.63
CA GLU A 56 1.26 -1.96 14.01
C GLU A 56 2.30 -2.89 13.39
N ILE A 57 2.25 -4.16 13.78
CA ILE A 57 3.15 -5.21 13.31
C ILE A 57 2.26 -6.29 12.72
N GLU A 58 2.45 -6.58 11.46
CA GLU A 58 1.78 -7.66 10.75
C GLU A 58 2.70 -8.86 10.55
N PHE A 59 2.12 -10.04 10.69
CA PHE A 59 2.72 -11.32 10.36
C PHE A 59 1.88 -11.91 9.25
N GLU A 60 2.44 -12.09 8.07
CA GLU A 60 1.77 -12.71 6.94
C GLU A 60 2.21 -14.17 6.78
N HIS A 61 1.30 -15.03 6.34
CA HIS A 61 1.53 -16.46 6.05
C HIS A 61 2.35 -17.20 7.13
N GLY A 62 2.08 -16.91 8.40
CA GLY A 62 2.79 -17.50 9.54
C GLY A 62 4.03 -16.75 10.00
N GLY A 63 4.54 -15.77 9.25
CA GLY A 63 5.53 -14.79 9.70
C GLY A 63 6.92 -15.32 10.06
N THR A 64 7.34 -16.49 9.55
CA THR A 64 8.53 -17.16 10.06
C THR A 64 9.45 -17.74 8.99
N GLU A 65 9.37 -17.30 7.75
CA GLU A 65 10.10 -17.89 6.62
C GLU A 65 9.92 -19.43 6.51
N SER A 66 8.81 -19.95 7.01
CA SER A 66 8.56 -21.39 7.11
C SER A 66 8.01 -22.01 5.82
N ALA A 67 7.54 -21.17 4.89
CA ALA A 67 7.08 -21.58 3.59
C ALA A 67 8.04 -21.08 2.50
N ILE A 68 8.02 -21.72 1.35
CA ILE A 68 8.68 -21.23 0.13
C ILE A 68 7.54 -20.80 -0.79
N GLU A 69 7.44 -19.53 -1.06
CA GLU A 69 6.55 -18.99 -2.06
C GLU A 69 7.25 -18.96 -3.41
N VAL A 70 6.58 -19.48 -4.42
CA VAL A 70 7.07 -19.40 -5.79
C VAL A 70 6.10 -18.49 -6.51
N GLU A 71 6.48 -17.25 -6.70
CA GLU A 71 5.73 -16.33 -7.54
C GLU A 71 6.07 -16.61 -9.01
N ASP A 72 5.10 -17.16 -9.73
CA ASP A 72 5.13 -17.17 -11.18
C ASP A 72 4.52 -15.85 -11.64
N GLU A 73 5.33 -14.90 -12.07
CA GLU A 73 4.84 -13.61 -12.56
C GLU A 73 3.80 -13.75 -13.67
N GLU A 74 2.74 -12.96 -13.56
CA GLU A 74 1.65 -12.96 -14.53
C GLU A 74 2.13 -12.54 -15.90
N ALA A 75 1.88 -13.42 -16.87
CA ALA A 75 1.86 -13.15 -18.32
C ALA A 75 3.03 -12.32 -18.90
N GLY A 76 4.22 -12.90 -18.99
CA GLY A 76 5.23 -12.45 -19.96
C GLY A 76 6.63 -12.20 -19.46
N GLU A 77 6.88 -12.32 -18.17
CA GLU A 77 8.23 -12.25 -17.60
C GLU A 77 8.63 -13.64 -17.09
N PHE A 78 9.88 -14.05 -17.40
CA PHE A 78 10.36 -15.39 -17.13
C PHE A 78 11.18 -15.50 -15.84
N GLU A 79 10.94 -14.62 -14.87
CA GLU A 79 11.64 -14.67 -13.59
C GLU A 79 10.77 -15.39 -12.56
N LYS A 80 11.26 -16.49 -12.04
CA LYS A 80 10.70 -17.15 -10.86
C LYS A 80 11.37 -16.54 -9.63
N GLU A 81 10.67 -15.73 -8.91
CA GLU A 81 11.11 -15.37 -7.59
C GLU A 81 10.72 -16.47 -6.60
N ILE A 82 11.71 -16.99 -5.90
CA ILE A 82 11.49 -17.92 -4.79
C ILE A 82 11.66 -17.12 -3.52
N GLU A 83 10.53 -16.68 -2.97
CA GLU A 83 10.53 -16.07 -1.65
C GLU A 83 10.32 -17.13 -0.57
N ARG A 84 10.98 -16.92 0.56
CA ARG A 84 10.64 -17.70 1.76
C ARG A 84 9.38 -17.08 2.35
N GLY A 85 8.30 -17.85 2.29
CA GLY A 85 6.99 -17.43 2.72
C GLY A 85 6.93 -17.05 4.19
N GLY A 86 6.11 -16.07 4.44
CA GLY A 86 5.88 -15.48 5.74
C GLY A 86 6.70 -14.23 5.98
N GLU A 87 6.02 -13.10 5.99
CA GLU A 87 6.61 -11.78 6.22
C GLU A 87 6.29 -11.28 7.64
N VAL A 88 7.20 -10.50 8.20
CA VAL A 88 6.94 -9.68 9.39
C VAL A 88 7.17 -8.23 9.02
N ALA A 89 6.09 -7.50 8.82
CA ALA A 89 6.12 -6.11 8.42
C ALA A 89 5.84 -5.17 9.60
N LEU A 90 6.61 -4.09 9.72
CA LEU A 90 6.24 -2.95 10.55
C LEU A 90 5.39 -1.99 9.71
N GLU A 91 4.08 -2.18 9.72
CA GLU A 91 3.18 -1.34 8.91
C GLU A 91 3.08 0.09 9.42
N GLN A 92 3.09 0.26 10.74
CA GLN A 92 3.07 1.60 11.34
C GLN A 92 3.94 1.68 12.59
N PHE A 93 4.64 2.79 12.72
CA PHE A 93 5.27 3.23 13.98
C PHE A 93 5.35 4.76 13.98
N TRP A 94 4.57 5.39 14.84
CA TRP A 94 4.47 6.84 14.86
C TRP A 94 4.36 7.42 16.27
N ILE A 95 4.76 8.68 16.38
CA ILE A 95 4.49 9.55 17.53
C ILE A 95 3.59 10.70 17.08
N GLN A 96 2.65 11.09 17.94
CA GLN A 96 1.69 12.13 17.66
C GLN A 96 1.61 13.15 18.79
N LYS A 97 1.44 14.40 18.41
CA LYS A 97 1.02 15.49 19.30
C LYS A 97 -0.37 15.96 18.90
N SER A 98 -1.31 15.81 19.81
CA SER A 98 -2.66 16.37 19.69
C SER A 98 -2.73 17.70 20.39
N PHE A 99 -3.16 18.75 19.68
CA PHE A 99 -3.38 20.09 20.22
C PHE A 99 -4.87 20.33 20.52
N CYS A 100 -5.72 19.86 19.61
CA CYS A 100 -7.18 19.83 19.75
C CYS A 100 -7.74 18.79 18.79
N SER A 101 -9.07 18.57 18.80
CA SER A 101 -9.73 17.64 17.86
C SER A 101 -9.51 18.01 16.40
N GLY A 102 -9.44 19.30 16.12
CA GLY A 102 -9.24 19.81 14.77
C GLY A 102 -7.80 19.92 14.31
N PHE A 103 -6.81 19.70 15.19
CA PHE A 103 -5.39 19.85 14.79
C PHE A 103 -4.47 18.90 15.56
N ASN A 104 -3.86 17.99 14.83
CA ASN A 104 -2.90 17.02 15.33
C ASN A 104 -1.75 16.91 14.36
N ILE A 105 -0.55 16.66 14.87
CA ILE A 105 0.67 16.40 14.07
C ILE A 105 1.13 14.99 14.40
N ARG A 106 1.43 14.20 13.37
CA ARG A 106 1.95 12.84 13.50
C ARG A 106 3.23 12.70 12.67
N ALA A 107 4.24 12.08 13.22
CA ALA A 107 5.51 11.81 12.55
C ALA A 107 5.89 10.34 12.75
N GLY A 108 6.47 9.72 11.73
CA GLY A 108 6.91 8.33 11.76
C GLY A 108 6.53 7.58 10.50
N HIS A 109 6.46 6.26 10.60
CA HIS A 109 5.99 5.37 9.55
C HIS A 109 4.48 5.23 9.67
N ILE A 110 3.75 5.70 8.68
CA ILE A 110 2.29 5.89 8.74
C ILE A 110 1.63 5.54 7.41
N ILE A 111 0.38 5.09 7.49
CA ILE A 111 -0.41 4.76 6.30
C ILE A 111 -0.62 6.02 5.46
N VAL A 112 -0.37 5.90 4.16
CA VAL A 112 -0.65 6.95 3.19
C VAL A 112 -2.16 7.04 2.96
N PRO A 113 -2.81 8.19 3.16
CA PRO A 113 -4.27 8.29 3.22
C PRO A 113 -4.93 8.32 1.84
N ILE A 114 -4.60 7.36 0.96
CA ILE A 114 -5.14 7.25 -0.41
C ILE A 114 -6.05 6.03 -0.52
N GLY A 115 -7.15 6.18 -1.26
CA GLY A 115 -8.07 5.11 -1.58
C GLY A 115 -8.87 4.57 -0.40
N GLN A 116 -9.64 3.52 -0.66
CA GLN A 116 -10.48 2.86 0.34
C GLN A 116 -9.72 1.74 1.06
N ILE A 117 -9.09 0.85 0.30
CA ILE A 117 -8.48 -0.38 0.83
C ILE A 117 -7.28 -0.05 1.70
N ASN A 118 -6.46 0.91 1.31
CA ASN A 118 -5.33 1.35 2.10
C ASN A 118 -5.75 1.97 3.45
N ASN A 119 -6.87 2.68 3.49
CA ASN A 119 -7.41 3.24 4.74
C ASN A 119 -8.18 2.23 5.59
N ALA A 120 -8.64 1.13 5.00
CA ALA A 120 -9.36 0.03 5.65
C ALA A 120 -8.59 -1.28 5.45
N HIS A 121 -7.30 -1.28 5.79
CA HIS A 121 -6.34 -2.36 5.49
C HIS A 121 -6.39 -3.52 6.50
N LEU A 122 -7.02 -3.35 7.65
CA LEU A 122 -7.11 -4.43 8.62
C LEU A 122 -7.89 -5.63 8.06
N PRO A 123 -7.40 -6.86 8.26
CA PRO A 123 -8.05 -8.07 7.74
C PRO A 123 -9.52 -8.23 8.14
N THR A 124 -9.89 -7.69 9.31
CA THR A 124 -11.27 -7.69 9.80
C THR A 124 -12.20 -6.72 9.08
N GLN A 125 -11.67 -5.84 8.24
CA GLN A 125 -12.43 -4.85 7.49
C GLN A 125 -12.76 -5.33 6.07
N PHE A 126 -12.17 -6.44 5.61
CA PHE A 126 -12.49 -7.02 4.30
C PHE A 126 -13.79 -7.84 4.36
N PHE A 127 -14.49 -7.95 3.23
CA PHE A 127 -15.58 -8.91 3.06
C PHE A 127 -15.07 -10.33 2.77
N THR A 128 -13.85 -10.43 2.23
CA THR A 128 -13.16 -11.66 1.83
C THR A 128 -12.03 -11.98 2.82
N VAL A 129 -11.46 -13.16 2.71
CA VAL A 129 -10.29 -13.55 3.49
C VAL A 129 -9.06 -12.74 3.07
N TYR A 130 -8.89 -12.57 1.78
CA TYR A 130 -7.82 -11.78 1.20
C TYR A 130 -8.26 -10.36 0.88
N ARG A 131 -7.31 -9.48 0.70
CA ARG A 131 -7.49 -8.09 0.31
C ARG A 131 -8.19 -8.01 -1.06
N PRO A 132 -9.14 -7.07 -1.26
CA PRO A 132 -9.75 -6.85 -2.58
C PRO A 132 -8.72 -6.40 -3.62
N GLU A 133 -8.78 -6.97 -4.82
CA GLU A 133 -7.76 -6.77 -5.85
C GLU A 133 -7.72 -5.34 -6.44
N GLY A 134 -8.77 -4.62 -6.58
CA GLY A 134 -8.84 -3.34 -7.30
C GLY A 134 -7.67 -2.39 -7.06
N GLU A 135 -7.67 -1.67 -5.93
CA GLU A 135 -6.57 -0.77 -5.55
C GLU A 135 -5.24 -1.52 -5.39
N ASN A 136 -5.29 -2.75 -4.86
CA ASN A 136 -4.11 -3.55 -4.59
C ASN A 136 -3.30 -3.93 -5.83
N THR A 137 -3.90 -3.92 -7.01
CA THR A 137 -3.20 -4.28 -8.26
C THR A 137 -2.39 -3.12 -8.83
N ILE A 138 -2.83 -1.87 -8.64
CA ILE A 138 -2.26 -0.72 -9.33
C ILE A 138 -1.60 0.31 -8.40
N MET A 139 -1.81 0.19 -7.10
CA MET A 139 -1.22 1.08 -6.09
C MET A 139 -0.55 0.27 -4.99
N PRO A 140 0.50 0.79 -4.34
CA PRO A 140 1.07 0.15 -3.16
C PRO A 140 -0.03 -0.14 -2.13
N CYS A 141 -0.05 -1.35 -1.54
CA CYS A 141 -1.04 -1.76 -0.57
C CYS A 141 -0.52 -2.94 0.30
N THR A 142 -0.39 -2.79 1.61
CA THR A 142 -0.70 -1.58 2.38
C THR A 142 0.35 -0.50 2.10
N TRP A 143 -0.07 0.66 1.64
CA TRP A 143 0.88 1.75 1.38
C TRP A 143 1.15 2.53 2.66
N HIS A 144 2.32 2.36 3.20
CA HIS A 144 2.83 3.09 4.36
C HIS A 144 4.18 3.73 4.03
N GLU A 145 4.45 4.90 4.59
CA GLU A 145 5.67 5.65 4.36
C GLU A 145 6.12 6.40 5.61
N THR A 146 7.42 6.63 5.70
CA THR A 146 7.97 7.49 6.76
C THR A 146 7.81 8.95 6.38
N GLY A 147 7.11 9.71 7.21
CA GLY A 147 6.80 11.10 6.90
C GLY A 147 6.17 11.87 8.03
N LEU A 148 5.60 13.01 7.66
CA LEU A 148 4.90 13.92 8.55
C LEU A 148 3.46 14.08 8.07
N SER A 149 2.51 13.91 8.99
CA SER A 149 1.08 14.11 8.73
C SER A 149 0.50 15.16 9.67
N VAL A 150 -0.39 15.97 9.12
CA VAL A 150 -1.28 16.87 9.87
C VAL A 150 -2.70 16.43 9.63
N TRP A 151 -3.47 16.19 10.68
CA TRP A 151 -4.84 15.73 10.57
C TRP A 151 -5.74 16.33 11.64
N GLY A 152 -7.03 16.32 11.37
CA GLY A 152 -8.00 16.80 12.34
C GLY A 152 -9.43 16.44 11.97
N ARG A 153 -10.33 16.70 12.93
CA ARG A 153 -11.77 16.57 12.76
C ARG A 153 -12.49 17.85 13.20
N ILE A 154 -13.29 18.39 12.30
CA ILE A 154 -14.09 19.60 12.51
C ILE A 154 -15.54 19.26 12.15
N GLY A 155 -16.40 19.10 13.15
CA GLY A 155 -17.76 18.62 12.95
C GLY A 155 -17.78 17.24 12.28
N ASP A 156 -18.47 17.13 11.16
CA ASP A 156 -18.60 15.91 10.39
C ASP A 156 -17.48 15.69 9.36
N TRP A 157 -16.50 16.59 9.34
CA TRP A 157 -15.38 16.51 8.41
C TRP A 157 -14.12 16.04 9.12
N ARG A 158 -13.41 15.08 8.50
CA ARG A 158 -12.04 14.70 8.86
C ARG A 158 -11.13 15.04 7.69
N TYR A 159 -9.98 15.58 7.98
CA TYR A 159 -8.94 15.80 6.97
C TYR A 159 -7.60 15.24 7.43
N GLU A 160 -6.77 14.90 6.46
CA GLU A 160 -5.38 14.52 6.67
C GLU A 160 -4.55 14.99 5.47
N ALA A 161 -3.38 15.55 5.74
CA ALA A 161 -2.40 15.92 4.72
C ALA A 161 -1.02 15.40 5.16
N MET A 162 -0.27 14.82 4.23
CA MET A 162 0.96 14.11 4.52
C MET A 162 2.05 14.50 3.53
N VAL A 163 3.29 14.61 4.01
CA VAL A 163 4.50 14.75 3.20
C VAL A 163 5.38 13.54 3.44
N ILE A 164 5.78 12.88 2.36
CA ILE A 164 6.51 11.60 2.33
C ILE A 164 7.56 11.59 1.23
N PRO A 165 8.52 10.66 1.21
CA PRO A 165 9.30 10.36 0.03
C PRO A 165 8.39 9.99 -1.14
N ALA A 166 8.74 10.46 -2.33
CA ALA A 166 8.01 10.06 -3.52
C ALA A 166 8.32 8.60 -3.89
N LEU A 167 7.44 7.99 -4.70
CA LEU A 167 7.65 6.66 -5.26
C LEU A 167 8.95 6.59 -6.07
N ASN A 168 9.51 5.40 -6.23
CA ASN A 168 10.67 5.13 -7.05
C ASN A 168 10.24 4.57 -8.42
N ALA A 169 10.45 5.33 -9.49
CA ALA A 169 10.06 4.92 -10.84
C ALA A 169 10.84 3.71 -11.37
N ASN A 170 12.02 3.40 -10.81
CA ASN A 170 12.80 2.23 -11.21
C ASN A 170 12.11 0.91 -10.83
N MET A 171 11.18 0.96 -9.87
CA MET A 171 10.37 -0.17 -9.42
C MET A 171 9.03 -0.29 -10.18
N PHE A 172 8.73 0.63 -11.13
CA PHE A 172 7.50 0.57 -11.91
C PHE A 172 7.61 -0.49 -13.00
N ASN A 173 6.56 -1.28 -13.14
CA ASN A 173 6.50 -2.35 -14.13
C ASN A 173 5.19 -2.30 -14.95
N HIS A 174 5.09 -3.15 -15.96
CA HIS A 174 3.94 -3.15 -16.86
C HIS A 174 2.70 -3.77 -16.22
N SER A 175 2.86 -4.76 -15.36
CA SER A 175 1.74 -5.50 -14.72
C SER A 175 1.17 -4.74 -13.52
N GLY A 176 2.02 -4.19 -12.67
CA GLY A 176 1.64 -3.52 -11.44
C GLY A 176 1.57 -1.98 -11.53
N TRP A 177 1.87 -1.37 -12.68
CA TRP A 177 1.95 0.07 -12.86
C TRP A 177 2.89 0.70 -11.83
N ILE A 178 2.38 1.40 -10.80
CA ILE A 178 3.16 2.04 -9.73
C ILE A 178 3.19 1.22 -8.44
N HIS A 179 2.59 0.04 -8.41
CA HIS A 179 2.40 -0.78 -7.21
C HIS A 179 3.70 -0.95 -6.41
N ASP A 180 4.77 -1.37 -7.06
CA ASP A 180 6.04 -1.64 -6.41
C ASP A 180 6.88 -0.38 -6.14
N GLY A 181 6.40 0.78 -6.57
CA GLY A 181 7.12 2.06 -6.42
C GLY A 181 7.34 2.50 -4.96
N SER A 182 6.63 1.90 -4.00
CA SER A 182 6.90 2.09 -2.58
C SER A 182 8.04 1.23 -2.07
N ALA A 183 8.47 0.21 -2.80
CA ALA A 183 9.62 -0.62 -2.44
C ALA A 183 10.94 0.16 -2.54
N SER A 184 11.97 -0.35 -1.90
CA SER A 184 13.33 0.17 -1.97
C SER A 184 14.31 -0.99 -2.17
N ALA A 185 15.23 -0.84 -3.10
CA ALA A 185 16.34 -1.77 -3.28
C ALA A 185 17.39 -1.68 -2.17
N TYR A 186 17.19 -0.84 -1.15
CA TYR A 186 18.14 -0.58 -0.08
C TYR A 186 17.45 -0.74 1.28
N GLU A 187 18.24 -0.86 2.35
CA GLU A 187 17.76 -0.89 3.75
C GLU A 187 17.11 0.44 4.20
N PHE A 188 17.07 1.44 3.34
CA PHE A 188 16.51 2.75 3.61
C PHE A 188 15.77 3.30 2.38
N LYS A 189 14.87 4.24 2.63
CA LYS A 189 14.14 4.94 1.57
C LYS A 189 14.95 6.11 1.04
N VAL A 190 15.07 6.22 -0.27
CA VAL A 190 15.63 7.41 -0.90
C VAL A 190 14.59 8.53 -0.93
N ALA A 191 14.96 9.72 -0.54
CA ALA A 191 14.09 10.89 -0.45
C ALA A 191 14.65 12.09 -1.21
N ASN A 192 15.15 11.86 -2.44
CA ASN A 192 15.59 12.94 -3.32
C ASN A 192 14.41 13.83 -3.72
N ASN A 193 13.23 13.23 -3.91
CA ASN A 193 11.98 13.90 -4.17
C ASN A 193 10.98 13.61 -3.06
N LEU A 194 10.20 14.61 -2.70
CA LEU A 194 9.08 14.48 -1.77
C LEU A 194 7.76 14.49 -2.54
N ALA A 195 6.77 13.85 -1.96
CA ALA A 195 5.40 13.79 -2.44
C ALA A 195 4.44 14.30 -1.38
N GLY A 196 3.28 14.77 -1.85
CA GLY A 196 2.16 15.13 -1.01
C GLY A 196 1.01 14.16 -1.19
N ALA A 197 0.40 13.74 -0.07
CA ALA A 197 -0.85 13.00 -0.06
C ALA A 197 -1.87 13.72 0.83
N ALA A 198 -3.14 13.71 0.44
CA ALA A 198 -4.19 14.33 1.23
C ALA A 198 -5.50 13.56 1.11
N ARG A 199 -6.31 13.64 2.17
CA ARG A 199 -7.63 13.03 2.24
C ARG A 199 -8.61 13.91 3.01
N ILE A 200 -9.86 13.93 2.56
CA ILE A 200 -10.98 14.54 3.25
C ILE A 200 -12.13 13.53 3.31
N ASP A 201 -12.65 13.27 4.51
CA ASP A 201 -13.82 12.43 4.74
C ASP A 201 -15.00 13.25 5.26
N ASN A 202 -16.21 12.90 4.84
CA ASN A 202 -17.47 13.47 5.33
C ASN A 202 -18.33 12.38 5.98
N TYR A 203 -18.88 12.68 7.15
CA TYR A 203 -19.73 11.82 7.98
C TYR A 203 -21.10 12.45 8.28
N SER A 204 -21.53 13.47 7.52
CA SER A 204 -22.76 14.20 7.81
C SER A 204 -24.03 13.37 7.61
N VAL A 205 -23.97 12.30 6.81
CA VAL A 205 -25.09 11.39 6.61
C VAL A 205 -24.90 10.16 7.51
N LYS A 206 -25.92 9.88 8.34
CA LYS A 206 -25.87 8.74 9.25
C LYS A 206 -25.62 7.44 8.50
N GLY A 207 -24.64 6.68 8.97
CA GLY A 207 -24.24 5.40 8.38
C GLY A 207 -23.45 5.51 7.08
N LEU A 208 -23.16 6.72 6.58
CA LEU A 208 -22.41 6.92 5.36
C LEU A 208 -21.14 7.75 5.62
N ARG A 209 -19.99 7.21 5.27
CA ARG A 209 -18.75 7.94 5.08
C ARG A 209 -18.49 8.11 3.58
N MET A 210 -18.12 9.29 3.15
CA MET A 210 -17.63 9.58 1.81
C MET A 210 -16.24 10.18 1.93
N GLY A 211 -15.28 9.71 1.10
CA GLY A 211 -13.90 10.16 1.11
C GLY A 211 -13.43 10.60 -0.27
N ILE A 212 -12.62 11.64 -0.30
CA ILE A 212 -11.84 12.05 -1.47
C ILE A 212 -10.39 12.11 -1.04
N SER A 213 -9.51 11.52 -1.83
CA SER A 213 -8.07 11.55 -1.57
C SER A 213 -7.27 11.78 -2.84
N GLY A 214 -6.03 12.24 -2.68
CA GLY A 214 -5.15 12.51 -3.80
C GLY A 214 -3.68 12.45 -3.39
N TYR A 215 -2.84 12.07 -4.35
CA TYR A 215 -1.39 12.01 -4.24
C TYR A 215 -0.75 12.70 -5.43
N ILE A 216 0.38 13.38 -5.18
CA ILE A 216 1.23 13.95 -6.22
C ILE A 216 2.70 13.87 -5.80
N GLY A 217 3.55 13.36 -6.69
CA GLY A 217 5.00 13.29 -6.48
C GLY A 217 5.77 13.01 -7.76
N ASN A 218 7.03 13.41 -7.81
CA ASN A 218 7.95 13.08 -8.91
C ASN A 218 8.72 11.81 -8.53
N SER A 219 8.55 10.74 -9.30
CA SER A 219 9.10 9.42 -9.01
C SER A 219 10.44 9.13 -9.68
N PHE A 220 10.72 9.75 -10.81
CA PHE A 220 12.01 9.59 -11.48
C PHE A 220 13.13 10.29 -10.69
N GLN A 221 14.32 9.73 -10.64
CA GLN A 221 15.45 10.20 -9.82
C GLN A 221 15.26 10.07 -8.30
N ASN A 222 14.25 9.36 -7.84
CA ASN A 222 14.11 9.03 -6.42
C ASN A 222 14.84 7.72 -6.09
N ASP A 223 16.08 7.64 -6.56
CA ASP A 223 17.02 6.54 -6.37
C ASP A 223 18.43 7.07 -6.05
N ILE A 224 19.33 6.21 -5.58
CA ILE A 224 20.75 6.54 -5.36
C ILE A 224 21.47 6.72 -6.70
N ILE A 225 21.16 5.86 -7.67
CA ILE A 225 21.73 5.94 -9.02
C ILE A 225 20.98 7.02 -9.78
N LYS A 226 21.56 8.21 -9.79
CA LYS A 226 21.03 9.29 -10.61
C LYS A 226 21.52 9.15 -12.03
N ASP A 227 20.62 8.99 -12.97
CA ASP A 227 20.90 9.06 -14.40
C ASP A 227 21.19 10.50 -14.89
N GLU A 228 21.66 11.35 -14.00
CA GLU A 228 21.97 12.76 -14.26
C GLU A 228 22.98 12.97 -15.41
N LYS A 229 23.77 11.95 -15.73
CA LYS A 229 24.77 12.01 -16.80
C LYS A 229 24.21 11.74 -18.19
N SER A 230 23.01 11.16 -18.26
CA SER A 230 22.38 10.90 -19.56
C SER A 230 21.58 12.12 -20.00
N THR A 231 21.97 12.72 -21.12
CA THR A 231 21.23 13.83 -21.72
C THR A 231 19.79 13.45 -22.09
N LYS A 232 19.53 12.16 -22.29
CA LYS A 232 18.20 11.63 -22.65
C LYS A 232 17.18 11.73 -21.52
N TYR A 233 17.61 11.56 -20.26
CA TYR A 233 16.71 11.47 -19.10
C TYR A 233 16.79 12.70 -18.18
N LYS A 234 17.54 13.73 -18.55
CA LYS A 234 17.82 14.90 -17.72
C LYS A 234 16.55 15.64 -17.26
N ASP A 235 15.53 15.70 -18.10
CA ASP A 235 14.30 16.46 -17.84
C ASP A 235 13.12 15.56 -17.45
N VAL A 236 13.34 14.24 -17.30
CA VAL A 236 12.32 13.26 -16.91
C VAL A 236 11.99 13.44 -15.43
N LYS A 237 10.72 13.62 -15.12
CA LYS A 237 10.23 13.75 -13.74
C LYS A 237 9.47 12.53 -13.26
N GLY A 238 8.78 11.85 -14.15
CA GLY A 238 7.92 10.73 -13.77
C GLY A 238 6.85 11.17 -12.76
N THR A 239 6.14 12.26 -13.04
CA THR A 239 5.13 12.77 -12.11
C THR A 239 3.97 11.82 -12.01
N VAL A 240 3.74 11.26 -10.83
CA VAL A 240 2.57 10.44 -10.48
C VAL A 240 1.52 11.34 -9.86
N VAL A 241 0.30 11.28 -10.40
CA VAL A 241 -0.90 11.93 -9.83
C VAL A 241 -1.97 10.87 -9.63
N ILE A 242 -2.51 10.78 -8.43
CA ILE A 242 -3.62 9.88 -8.10
C ILE A 242 -4.75 10.70 -7.52
N GLY A 243 -5.98 10.40 -7.93
CA GLY A 243 -7.21 10.89 -7.33
C GLY A 243 -8.12 9.71 -7.04
N ALA A 244 -8.66 9.64 -5.83
CA ALA A 244 -9.57 8.58 -5.42
C ALA A 244 -10.81 9.15 -4.75
N PHE A 245 -11.96 8.56 -5.04
CA PHE A 245 -13.22 8.75 -4.35
C PHE A 245 -13.69 7.42 -3.80
N ASP A 246 -14.14 7.41 -2.55
CA ASP A 246 -14.64 6.19 -1.93
C ASP A 246 -15.80 6.47 -0.98
N PHE A 247 -16.58 5.43 -0.71
CA PHE A 247 -17.65 5.49 0.28
C PHE A 247 -17.82 4.19 1.03
N ASP A 248 -18.29 4.30 2.27
CA ASP A 248 -18.64 3.18 3.15
C ASP A 248 -19.99 3.48 3.78
N TYR A 249 -21.02 2.70 3.40
CA TYR A 249 -22.36 2.76 3.97
C TYR A 249 -22.60 1.57 4.88
N ASN A 250 -22.99 1.84 6.11
CA ASN A 250 -23.31 0.83 7.11
C ASN A 250 -24.50 1.30 7.96
N ASP A 251 -25.71 1.03 7.48
CA ASP A 251 -26.96 1.26 8.23
C ASP A 251 -28.06 0.32 7.68
N HIS A 252 -29.18 0.19 8.40
CA HIS A 252 -30.34 -0.60 8.03
C HIS A 252 -30.03 -2.06 7.63
N ASN A 253 -29.06 -2.68 8.32
CA ASN A 253 -28.54 -4.04 8.02
C ASN A 253 -27.88 -4.20 6.62
N TRP A 254 -27.52 -3.10 5.97
CA TRP A 254 -26.74 -3.10 4.74
C TRP A 254 -25.34 -2.57 5.01
N VAL A 255 -24.36 -3.25 4.40
CA VAL A 255 -22.99 -2.74 4.30
C VAL A 255 -22.64 -2.68 2.82
N VAL A 256 -22.39 -1.47 2.32
CA VAL A 256 -22.04 -1.23 0.92
C VAL A 256 -20.80 -0.37 0.87
N ARG A 257 -19.80 -0.82 0.13
CA ARG A 257 -18.55 -0.09 -0.10
C ARG A 257 -18.28 0.03 -1.58
N GLY A 258 -17.65 1.12 -1.95
CA GLY A 258 -17.23 1.34 -3.32
C GLY A 258 -16.17 2.41 -3.41
N ASN A 259 -15.35 2.31 -4.45
CA ASN A 259 -14.30 3.27 -4.76
C ASN A 259 -14.21 3.51 -6.27
N PHE A 260 -13.62 4.62 -6.61
CA PHE A 260 -13.22 4.99 -7.96
C PHE A 260 -11.85 5.66 -7.87
N ASP A 261 -10.89 5.12 -8.60
CA ASP A 261 -9.52 5.58 -8.60
C ASP A 261 -9.12 6.01 -10.01
N TYR A 262 -8.39 7.11 -10.08
CA TYR A 262 -7.78 7.62 -11.30
C TYR A 262 -6.31 7.90 -11.04
N GLY A 263 -5.45 7.39 -11.92
CA GLY A 263 -4.01 7.60 -11.87
C GLY A 263 -3.45 8.08 -13.19
N HIS A 264 -2.40 8.91 -13.11
CA HIS A 264 -1.64 9.38 -14.26
C HIS A 264 -0.15 9.34 -13.93
N LEU A 265 0.63 8.80 -14.86
CA LEU A 265 2.09 8.80 -14.83
C LEU A 265 2.62 9.63 -16.01
N GLY A 266 3.31 10.70 -15.69
CA GLY A 266 4.05 11.49 -16.68
C GLY A 266 5.32 10.76 -17.12
N ASP A 267 5.78 11.05 -18.35
CA ASP A 267 7.01 10.48 -18.92
C ASP A 267 7.06 8.95 -18.99
N ALA A 268 5.91 8.26 -18.99
CA ALA A 268 5.80 6.82 -18.91
C ALA A 268 6.64 6.06 -19.95
N ASP A 269 6.68 6.55 -21.21
CA ASP A 269 7.46 5.93 -22.28
C ASP A 269 8.97 5.99 -22.03
N LEU A 270 9.44 7.10 -21.42
CA LEU A 270 10.85 7.27 -21.09
C LEU A 270 11.24 6.40 -19.90
N ILE A 271 10.37 6.31 -18.89
CA ILE A 271 10.56 5.43 -17.74
C ILE A 271 10.60 3.97 -18.19
N SER A 272 9.64 3.53 -19.00
CA SER A 272 9.61 2.15 -19.54
C SER A 272 10.85 1.81 -20.37
N THR A 273 11.36 2.79 -21.15
CA THR A 273 12.60 2.60 -21.92
C THR A 273 13.81 2.50 -21.02
N HIS A 274 13.85 3.29 -19.94
CA HIS A 274 14.91 3.28 -18.96
C HIS A 274 14.95 1.95 -18.22
N ASN A 275 13.83 1.50 -17.65
CA ASN A 275 13.74 0.26 -16.89
C ASN A 275 14.12 -0.95 -17.74
N LYS A 276 13.61 -1.07 -18.98
CA LYS A 276 14.03 -2.12 -19.92
C LYS A 276 15.51 -2.10 -20.25
N SER A 277 16.19 -0.97 -20.24
CA SER A 277 17.61 -0.89 -20.49
C SER A 277 18.45 -1.38 -19.32
N GLN A 278 17.88 -1.34 -18.10
CA GLN A 278 18.52 -1.89 -16.89
C GLN A 278 18.37 -3.40 -16.81
N ASP A 279 17.21 -3.97 -17.13
CA ASP A 279 16.95 -5.41 -17.13
C ASP A 279 17.86 -6.18 -18.11
N ASN A 280 18.29 -5.54 -19.18
CA ASN A 280 19.23 -6.14 -20.15
C ASN A 280 20.72 -5.99 -19.76
N SER A 281 21.03 -5.39 -18.61
CA SER A 281 22.40 -5.13 -18.14
C SER A 281 22.87 -6.09 -17.04
N THR A 282 22.00 -6.99 -16.61
CA THR A 282 22.29 -8.12 -15.70
C THR A 282 22.27 -9.41 -16.47
#